data_a4b83749e1b86c58eeaa81f31f846736
#
_entry.id   a4b83749e1b86c58eeaa81f31f846736
#
_cell.length_a   1.000
_cell.length_b   1.000
_cell.length_c   1.000
_cell.angle_alpha   90.00
_cell.angle_beta   90.00
_cell.angle_gamma   90.00
#
_symmetry.space_group_name_H-M   'P 1'
#
loop_
_entity.id
_entity.type
_entity.pdbx_description
1 polymer ?
#
loop_
_entity_poly.entity_id
_entity_poly.type
_entity_poly.pdbx_seq_one_letter_code
_entity_poly.pdbx_strand_id
1 'polypeptide(L)'
;MISMRRRLILMLALILLITQLISAFWLWHESQEQISFLVDETLSAKVRNERVDTEIAEAIASLLAPSLIMMTITLLLSFWAISWIIRPLDQLQQKLAERSADNLTPVVVNSDMQEIVSVTSTLNQLLSRLSNTIAQERLFTADAAHELRTPLAGIRLHLELMEQQGIAESKPLISRIDLLMHTIEQLLMLSRAGQNFASGLYQTFDWIENVVQPLKEELEEMCAQRQQNLCWELLSDAQTQGDATLLRLMLRNLVENAHRYSPVGSQISVKLSSEAQGTLLQVMDEGPGIKQEQAGELTQAFRRMDQRYGGSGLGLNIVIRIAQLHQGRLTLENRSDRSGLRAQCWIPATTHS
;
A
#
# COMPACT_ATOMS: atom_id res chain seq x y z
N MET A 1 21.57 25.62 11.69
CA MET A 1 21.54 24.50 10.72
C MET A 1 22.27 24.93 9.46
N ILE A 2 23.21 24.13 8.96
CA ILE A 2 24.04 24.47 7.79
C ILE A 2 23.43 23.74 6.60
N SER A 3 23.27 24.48 5.47
CA SER A 3 22.75 23.94 4.21
C SER A 3 23.65 22.80 3.69
N MET A 4 23.03 21.75 3.12
CA MET A 4 23.69 20.59 2.51
C MET A 4 24.77 21.05 1.50
N ARG A 5 24.41 22.01 0.64
CA ARG A 5 25.31 22.62 -0.34
C ARG A 5 26.54 23.26 0.34
N ARG A 6 26.35 24.01 1.41
CA ARG A 6 27.43 24.67 2.14
C ARG A 6 28.33 23.66 2.85
N ARG A 7 27.75 22.61 3.43
CA ARG A 7 28.47 21.52 4.08
C ARG A 7 29.33 20.74 3.09
N LEU A 8 28.78 20.44 1.91
CA LEU A 8 29.49 19.77 0.82
C LEU A 8 30.67 20.60 0.33
N ILE A 9 30.43 21.88 0.03
CA ILE A 9 31.45 22.80 -0.46
C ILE A 9 32.59 22.94 0.58
N LEU A 10 32.24 23.12 1.86
CA LEU A 10 33.23 23.26 2.93
C LEU A 10 34.06 21.99 3.12
N MET A 11 33.46 20.79 3.10
CA MET A 11 34.18 19.52 3.19
C MET A 11 35.10 19.32 1.98
N LEU A 12 34.62 19.52 0.77
CA LEU A 12 35.43 19.38 -0.43
C LEU A 12 36.57 20.39 -0.46
N ALA A 13 36.30 21.65 -0.11
CA ALA A 13 37.32 22.69 -0.02
C ALA A 13 38.38 22.36 1.05
N LEU A 14 37.97 21.83 2.20
CA LEU A 14 38.89 21.41 3.26
C LEU A 14 39.77 20.22 2.81
N ILE A 15 39.18 19.21 2.18
CA ILE A 15 39.89 18.06 1.62
C ILE A 15 40.94 18.54 0.60
N LEU A 16 40.52 19.39 -0.37
CA LEU A 16 41.41 19.94 -1.37
C LEU A 16 42.54 20.80 -0.76
N LEU A 17 42.22 21.61 0.23
CA LEU A 17 43.21 22.46 0.90
C LEU A 17 44.28 21.59 1.62
N ILE A 18 43.83 20.60 2.38
CA ILE A 18 44.76 19.71 3.13
C ILE A 18 45.64 18.92 2.14
N THR A 19 45.05 18.34 1.10
CA THR A 19 45.80 17.58 0.09
C THR A 19 46.78 18.46 -0.69
N GLN A 20 46.42 19.69 -1.00
CA GLN A 20 47.30 20.66 -1.64
C GLN A 20 48.46 21.08 -0.73
N LEU A 21 48.22 21.30 0.56
CA LEU A 21 49.28 21.64 1.54
C LEU A 21 50.27 20.50 1.70
N ILE A 22 49.80 19.26 1.79
CA ILE A 22 50.65 18.08 1.89
C ILE A 22 51.48 17.90 0.62
N SER A 23 50.86 18.04 -0.56
CA SER A 23 51.55 17.95 -1.84
C SER A 23 52.62 19.04 -2.01
N ALA A 24 52.32 20.31 -1.65
CA ALA A 24 53.26 21.40 -1.70
C ALA A 24 54.42 21.20 -0.74
N PHE A 25 54.17 20.70 0.48
CA PHE A 25 55.22 20.38 1.45
C PHE A 25 56.13 19.27 0.93
N TRP A 26 55.58 18.22 0.33
CA TRP A 26 56.36 17.13 -0.27
C TRP A 26 57.23 17.64 -1.42
N LEU A 27 56.67 18.41 -2.36
CA LEU A 27 57.39 19.01 -3.46
C LEU A 27 58.52 19.92 -3.00
N TRP A 28 58.29 20.70 -1.94
CA TRP A 28 59.34 21.58 -1.37
C TRP A 28 60.46 20.76 -0.74
N HIS A 29 60.16 19.69 0.02
CA HIS A 29 61.16 18.81 0.62
C HIS A 29 61.97 18.10 -0.46
N GLU A 30 61.36 17.51 -1.46
CA GLU A 30 62.00 16.84 -2.59
C GLU A 30 62.90 17.79 -3.40
N SER A 31 62.41 18.98 -3.68
CA SER A 31 63.19 20.02 -4.40
C SER A 31 64.44 20.41 -3.64
N GLN A 32 64.45 20.45 -2.33
CA GLN A 32 65.63 20.74 -1.52
C GLN A 32 66.69 19.64 -1.63
N GLU A 33 66.29 18.37 -1.61
CA GLU A 33 67.21 17.26 -1.81
C GLU A 33 67.87 17.29 -3.20
N GLN A 34 67.04 17.49 -4.26
CA GLN A 34 67.55 17.55 -5.63
C GLN A 34 68.51 18.74 -5.88
N ILE A 35 68.23 19.90 -5.28
CA ILE A 35 69.15 21.06 -5.37
C ILE A 35 70.47 20.80 -4.67
N SER A 36 70.47 20.09 -3.53
CA SER A 36 71.71 19.76 -2.80
C SER A 36 72.62 18.82 -3.59
N PHE A 37 72.07 17.91 -4.38
CA PHE A 37 72.79 17.01 -5.27
C PHE A 37 73.40 17.73 -6.50
N LEU A 38 72.69 18.72 -7.05
CA LEU A 38 73.16 19.49 -8.21
C LEU A 38 74.30 20.45 -7.91
N VAL A 39 74.49 20.84 -6.65
CA VAL A 39 75.51 21.76 -6.19
C VAL A 39 76.81 21.04 -5.88
N ASP A 40 76.87 19.72 -5.83
CA ASP A 40 78.10 18.97 -5.56
C ASP A 40 79.00 18.84 -6.81
N GLU A 41 79.94 19.78 -6.96
CA GLU A 41 80.82 19.96 -8.15
C GLU A 41 81.91 18.88 -8.31
N THR A 42 81.90 17.79 -7.52
CA THR A 42 83.02 16.83 -7.46
C THR A 42 82.93 15.70 -8.50
N LEU A 43 81.97 15.63 -9.39
CA LEU A 43 81.76 14.54 -10.33
C LEU A 43 82.28 14.81 -11.76
N SER A 44 83.08 13.84 -12.31
CA SER A 44 83.68 13.93 -13.67
C SER A 44 82.55 13.80 -14.77
N ALA A 45 82.72 14.51 -15.92
CA ALA A 45 81.72 14.65 -16.99
C ALA A 45 81.28 13.33 -17.60
N LYS A 46 82.05 12.24 -17.56
CA LYS A 46 81.68 10.95 -18.16
C LYS A 46 80.72 10.11 -17.29
N VAL A 47 80.86 10.20 -16.01
CA VAL A 47 79.99 9.54 -15.02
C VAL A 47 78.65 10.29 -14.92
N ARG A 48 78.65 11.59 -15.24
CA ARG A 48 77.48 12.44 -15.21
C ARG A 48 76.41 12.07 -16.26
N ASN A 49 76.83 11.69 -17.50
CA ASN A 49 75.86 11.38 -18.59
C ASN A 49 75.17 10.03 -18.41
N GLU A 50 75.80 8.97 -17.88
CA GLU A 50 75.16 7.68 -17.59
C GLU A 50 74.22 7.74 -16.38
N ARG A 51 74.50 8.63 -15.41
CA ARG A 51 73.62 8.83 -14.26
C ARG A 51 72.42 9.76 -14.52
N VAL A 52 72.53 10.67 -15.50
CA VAL A 52 71.44 11.62 -15.77
C VAL A 52 70.14 10.91 -16.15
N ASP A 53 70.16 9.82 -16.92
CA ASP A 53 68.94 9.11 -17.32
C ASP A 53 68.29 8.34 -16.13
N THR A 54 69.10 7.79 -15.21
CA THR A 54 68.62 7.14 -14.01
C THR A 54 68.08 8.14 -12.98
N GLU A 55 68.77 9.27 -12.81
CA GLU A 55 68.33 10.35 -11.91
C GLU A 55 67.07 11.07 -12.41
N ILE A 56 66.90 11.24 -13.74
CA ILE A 56 65.68 11.75 -14.34
C ILE A 56 64.54 10.76 -14.08
N ALA A 57 64.74 9.44 -14.25
CA ALA A 57 63.71 8.45 -13.99
C ALA A 57 63.31 8.38 -12.49
N GLU A 58 64.28 8.48 -11.57
CA GLU A 58 64.03 8.57 -10.12
C GLU A 58 63.33 9.87 -9.75
N ALA A 59 63.69 11.01 -10.32
CA ALA A 59 63.05 12.30 -10.12
C ALA A 59 61.59 12.31 -10.63
N ILE A 60 61.36 11.70 -11.77
CA ILE A 60 59.98 11.54 -12.30
C ILE A 60 59.17 10.59 -11.37
N ALA A 61 59.75 9.49 -10.94
CA ALA A 61 59.07 8.54 -10.06
C ALA A 61 58.76 9.15 -8.67
N SER A 62 59.69 9.93 -8.10
CA SER A 62 59.53 10.62 -6.80
C SER A 62 58.44 11.71 -6.84
N LEU A 63 58.15 12.28 -7.99
CA LEU A 63 57.08 13.28 -8.20
C LEU A 63 55.74 12.59 -8.52
N LEU A 64 55.74 11.55 -9.39
CA LEU A 64 54.52 10.92 -9.85
C LEU A 64 53.89 10.01 -8.78
N ALA A 65 54.68 9.22 -8.05
CA ALA A 65 54.13 8.30 -7.08
C ALA A 65 53.35 8.99 -5.94
N PRO A 66 53.89 10.04 -5.27
CA PRO A 66 53.14 10.77 -4.26
C PRO A 66 51.92 11.50 -4.83
N SER A 67 52.02 12.05 -6.05
CA SER A 67 50.89 12.73 -6.67
C SER A 67 49.74 11.77 -6.97
N LEU A 68 50.00 10.56 -7.44
CA LEU A 68 48.99 9.52 -7.66
C LEU A 68 48.39 9.05 -6.34
N ILE A 69 49.20 8.88 -5.30
CA ILE A 69 48.71 8.50 -3.95
C ILE A 69 47.77 9.61 -3.43
N MET A 70 48.20 10.87 -3.50
CA MET A 70 47.35 12.00 -3.05
C MET A 70 46.07 12.16 -3.83
N MET A 71 46.12 11.96 -5.15
CA MET A 71 44.95 11.95 -6.00
C MET A 71 43.96 10.84 -5.58
N THR A 72 44.46 9.64 -5.34
CA THR A 72 43.64 8.50 -4.91
C THR A 72 43.01 8.75 -3.54
N ILE A 73 43.77 9.25 -2.58
CA ILE A 73 43.26 9.62 -1.24
C ILE A 73 42.18 10.72 -1.37
N THR A 74 42.41 11.73 -2.19
CA THR A 74 41.44 12.82 -2.40
C THR A 74 40.14 12.30 -2.97
N LEU A 75 40.21 11.40 -3.96
CA LEU A 75 39.02 10.78 -4.56
C LEU A 75 38.25 9.93 -3.57
N LEU A 76 38.94 9.12 -2.78
CA LEU A 76 38.33 8.28 -1.74
C LEU A 76 37.64 9.12 -0.64
N LEU A 77 38.32 10.17 -0.15
CA LEU A 77 37.78 11.06 0.86
C LEU A 77 36.58 11.84 0.31
N SER A 78 36.64 12.31 -0.95
CA SER A 78 35.53 12.99 -1.60
C SER A 78 34.34 12.07 -1.81
N PHE A 79 34.57 10.84 -2.26
CA PHE A 79 33.51 9.83 -2.40
C PHE A 79 32.83 9.52 -1.05
N TRP A 80 33.63 9.33 0.00
CA TRP A 80 33.12 9.10 1.34
C TRP A 80 32.30 10.29 1.87
N ALA A 81 32.78 11.52 1.69
CA ALA A 81 32.09 12.73 2.11
C ALA A 81 30.75 12.93 1.38
N ILE A 82 30.72 12.69 0.07
CA ILE A 82 29.51 12.76 -0.75
C ILE A 82 28.51 11.69 -0.31
N SER A 83 28.95 10.45 -0.15
CA SER A 83 28.10 9.34 0.29
C SER A 83 27.48 9.60 1.66
N TRP A 84 28.26 10.16 2.59
CA TRP A 84 27.77 10.49 3.93
C TRP A 84 26.70 11.60 3.91
N ILE A 85 26.85 12.58 3.02
CA ILE A 85 25.90 13.70 2.87
C ILE A 85 24.61 13.24 2.18
N ILE A 86 24.67 12.29 1.23
CA ILE A 86 23.51 11.78 0.48
C ILE A 86 22.71 10.76 1.29
N ARG A 87 23.34 10.02 2.18
CA ARG A 87 22.71 8.95 2.97
C ARG A 87 21.35 9.27 3.60
N PRO A 88 21.08 10.45 4.19
CA PRO A 88 19.76 10.78 4.74
C PRO A 88 18.67 10.90 3.67
N LEU A 89 19.04 11.28 2.43
CA LEU A 89 18.11 11.35 1.31
C LEU A 89 17.69 9.94 0.85
N ASP A 90 18.66 9.02 0.77
CA ASP A 90 18.40 7.61 0.45
C ASP A 90 17.47 6.97 1.50
N GLN A 91 17.70 7.26 2.77
CA GLN A 91 16.85 6.80 3.87
C GLN A 91 15.41 7.35 3.75
N LEU A 92 15.27 8.62 3.37
CA LEU A 92 13.96 9.20 3.13
C LEU A 92 13.25 8.53 1.95
N GLN A 93 13.98 8.32 0.85
CA GLN A 93 13.46 7.63 -0.34
C GLN A 93 13.01 6.20 -0.02
N GLN A 94 13.84 5.43 0.70
CA GLN A 94 13.50 4.07 1.09
C GLN A 94 12.25 4.02 1.98
N LYS A 95 12.18 4.87 3.01
CA LYS A 95 11.01 4.96 3.89
C LYS A 95 9.74 5.37 3.15
N LEU A 96 9.84 6.12 2.05
CA LEU A 96 8.70 6.47 1.22
C LEU A 96 8.31 5.33 0.27
N ALA A 97 9.30 4.61 -0.28
CA ALA A 97 9.06 3.48 -1.19
C ALA A 97 8.41 2.27 -0.49
N GLU A 98 8.75 2.05 0.78
CA GLU A 98 8.21 0.95 1.61
C GLU A 98 6.79 1.25 2.14
N ARG A 99 6.27 2.47 1.93
CA ARG A 99 4.94 2.85 2.42
C ARG A 99 3.83 2.36 1.49
N SER A 100 2.81 1.81 2.10
CA SER A 100 1.54 1.60 1.40
C SER A 100 0.81 2.93 1.19
N ALA A 101 -0.06 3.00 0.17
CA ALA A 101 -0.83 4.20 -0.16
C ALA A 101 -1.70 4.73 0.99
N ASP A 102 -2.05 3.87 1.93
CA ASP A 102 -2.93 4.20 3.07
C ASP A 102 -2.15 4.63 4.33
N ASN A 103 -0.81 4.49 4.34
CA ASN A 103 0.01 4.86 5.49
C ASN A 103 0.35 6.36 5.50
N LEU A 104 -0.47 7.15 6.18
CA LEU A 104 -0.33 8.61 6.33
C LEU A 104 0.39 9.05 7.61
N THR A 105 1.06 8.13 8.33
CA THR A 105 1.81 8.48 9.53
C THR A 105 2.98 9.43 9.21
N PRO A 106 3.41 10.31 10.12
CA PRO A 106 4.54 11.20 9.87
C PRO A 106 5.82 10.44 9.55
N VAL A 107 6.59 10.94 8.58
CA VAL A 107 7.93 10.43 8.27
C VAL A 107 8.92 11.03 9.24
N VAL A 108 9.68 10.19 9.94
CA VAL A 108 10.75 10.62 10.83
C VAL A 108 12.10 10.31 10.18
N VAL A 109 12.88 11.36 9.90
CA VAL A 109 14.27 11.26 9.42
C VAL A 109 15.14 12.03 10.37
N ASN A 110 16.15 11.36 10.95
CA ASN A 110 17.15 12.00 11.79
C ASN A 110 18.21 12.64 10.91
N SER A 111 18.10 13.92 10.67
CA SER A 111 19.07 14.70 9.90
C SER A 111 19.21 16.11 10.47
N ASP A 112 20.47 16.59 10.58
CA ASP A 112 20.78 17.98 10.95
C ASP A 112 20.82 18.91 9.75
N MET A 113 20.49 18.41 8.56
CA MET A 113 20.51 19.20 7.31
C MET A 113 19.18 19.94 7.13
N GLN A 114 19.28 21.25 6.95
CA GLN A 114 18.11 22.13 6.84
C GLN A 114 17.18 21.72 5.70
N GLU A 115 17.73 21.33 4.57
CA GLU A 115 16.99 20.93 3.37
C GLU A 115 16.17 19.66 3.63
N ILE A 116 16.77 18.64 4.26
CA ILE A 116 16.10 17.38 4.59
C ILE A 116 14.97 17.63 5.60
N VAL A 117 15.25 18.42 6.63
CA VAL A 117 14.24 18.78 7.64
C VAL A 117 13.09 19.55 7.00
N SER A 118 13.39 20.51 6.11
CA SER A 118 12.36 21.29 5.41
C SER A 118 11.49 20.42 4.51
N VAL A 119 12.11 19.54 3.69
CA VAL A 119 11.38 18.62 2.82
C VAL A 119 10.52 17.66 3.65
N THR A 120 11.08 17.07 4.71
CA THR A 120 10.34 16.16 5.59
C THR A 120 9.18 16.87 6.29
N SER A 121 9.40 18.11 6.74
CA SER A 121 8.32 18.93 7.37
C SER A 121 7.21 19.23 6.37
N THR A 122 7.53 19.67 5.16
CA THR A 122 6.54 19.95 4.11
C THR A 122 5.76 18.68 3.73
N LEU A 123 6.45 17.55 3.59
CA LEU A 123 5.83 16.25 3.32
C LEU A 123 4.86 15.86 4.45
N ASN A 124 5.29 15.98 5.73
CA ASN A 124 4.44 15.67 6.87
C ASN A 124 3.22 16.60 6.95
N GLN A 125 3.35 17.87 6.57
CA GLN A 125 2.21 18.77 6.44
C GLN A 125 1.22 18.32 5.38
N LEU A 126 1.71 17.85 4.21
CA LEU A 126 0.85 17.31 3.14
C LEU A 126 0.16 16.03 3.60
N LEU A 127 0.88 15.10 4.24
CA LEU A 127 0.30 13.88 4.80
C LEU A 127 -0.77 14.19 5.85
N SER A 128 -0.52 15.14 6.74
CA SER A 128 -1.50 15.59 7.73
C SER A 128 -2.74 16.21 7.10
N ARG A 129 -2.58 17.08 6.09
CA ARG A 129 -3.72 17.66 5.35
C ARG A 129 -4.54 16.57 4.66
N LEU A 130 -3.89 15.62 4.00
CA LEU A 130 -4.55 14.51 3.33
C LEU A 130 -5.31 13.64 4.35
N SER A 131 -4.68 13.28 5.47
CA SER A 131 -5.31 12.54 6.57
C SER A 131 -6.55 13.27 7.10
N ASN A 132 -6.45 14.58 7.34
CA ASN A 132 -7.59 15.40 7.82
C ASN A 132 -8.72 15.46 6.77
N THR A 133 -8.39 15.61 5.48
CA THR A 133 -9.39 15.62 4.40
C THR A 133 -10.14 14.30 4.33
N ILE A 134 -9.42 13.18 4.39
CA ILE A 134 -10.02 11.84 4.42
C ILE A 134 -10.89 11.66 5.68
N ALA A 135 -10.42 12.12 6.84
CA ALA A 135 -11.19 12.05 8.07
C ALA A 135 -12.48 12.90 8.00
N GLN A 136 -12.41 14.10 7.43
CA GLN A 136 -13.59 14.96 7.22
C GLN A 136 -14.58 14.36 6.22
N GLU A 137 -14.13 13.79 5.10
CA GLU A 137 -14.98 13.09 4.13
C GLU A 137 -15.72 11.92 4.78
N ARG A 138 -15.01 11.17 5.65
CA ARG A 138 -15.59 10.04 6.41
C ARG A 138 -16.64 10.49 7.43
N LEU A 139 -16.36 11.55 8.19
CA LEU A 139 -17.33 12.13 9.11
C LEU A 139 -18.55 12.65 8.38
N PHE A 140 -18.37 13.37 7.27
CA PHE A 140 -19.46 13.84 6.44
C PHE A 140 -20.34 12.68 5.94
N THR A 141 -19.72 11.58 5.47
CA THR A 141 -20.46 10.39 5.03
C THR A 141 -21.25 9.75 6.18
N ALA A 142 -20.66 9.68 7.38
CA ALA A 142 -21.32 9.15 8.57
C ALA A 142 -22.49 10.01 9.03
N ASP A 143 -22.31 11.33 9.08
CA ASP A 143 -23.36 12.29 9.46
C ASP A 143 -24.47 12.31 8.42
N ALA A 144 -24.15 12.37 7.12
CA ALA A 144 -25.14 12.35 6.05
C ALA A 144 -26.00 11.10 6.10
N ALA A 145 -25.45 9.95 6.43
CA ALA A 145 -26.26 8.74 6.54
C ALA A 145 -27.14 8.72 7.78
N HIS A 146 -26.71 9.30 8.91
CA HIS A 146 -27.56 9.47 10.09
C HIS A 146 -28.74 10.41 9.79
N GLU A 147 -28.45 11.52 9.12
CA GLU A 147 -29.43 12.50 8.67
C GLU A 147 -30.39 11.97 7.60
N LEU A 148 -29.97 10.97 6.79
CA LEU A 148 -30.82 10.30 5.83
C LEU A 148 -31.69 9.20 6.47
N ARG A 149 -31.22 8.50 7.50
CA ARG A 149 -31.96 7.43 8.18
C ARG A 149 -33.25 7.94 8.79
N THR A 150 -33.22 9.09 9.45
CA THR A 150 -34.38 9.67 10.15
C THR A 150 -35.56 9.97 9.21
N PRO A 151 -35.40 10.71 8.10
CA PRO A 151 -36.52 10.94 7.16
C PRO A 151 -36.98 9.66 6.45
N LEU A 152 -36.06 8.73 6.14
CA LEU A 152 -36.43 7.45 5.53
C LEU A 152 -37.27 6.59 6.49
N ALA A 153 -36.94 6.56 7.78
CA ALA A 153 -37.73 5.89 8.78
C ALA A 153 -39.13 6.52 8.91
N GLY A 154 -39.25 7.84 8.81
CA GLY A 154 -40.51 8.56 8.80
C GLY A 154 -41.38 8.20 7.57
N ILE A 155 -40.75 8.15 6.37
CA ILE A 155 -41.45 7.72 5.15
C ILE A 155 -41.91 6.26 5.25
N ARG A 156 -41.05 5.38 5.76
CA ARG A 156 -41.37 3.97 5.97
C ARG A 156 -42.60 3.80 6.88
N LEU A 157 -42.61 4.49 8.02
CA LEU A 157 -43.74 4.47 8.95
C LEU A 157 -45.03 4.95 8.29
N HIS A 158 -44.98 6.01 7.48
CA HIS A 158 -46.12 6.48 6.73
C HIS A 158 -46.68 5.44 5.74
N LEU A 159 -45.77 4.76 5.03
CA LEU A 159 -46.14 3.69 4.09
C LEU A 159 -46.71 2.46 4.81
N GLU A 160 -46.24 2.11 6.00
CA GLU A 160 -46.80 1.06 6.84
C GLU A 160 -48.23 1.40 7.30
N LEU A 161 -48.47 2.65 7.67
CA LEU A 161 -49.84 3.12 7.99
C LEU A 161 -50.77 3.05 6.76
N MET A 162 -50.28 3.37 5.58
CA MET A 162 -51.03 3.23 4.33
C MET A 162 -51.33 1.76 4.00
N GLU A 163 -50.36 0.84 4.23
CA GLU A 163 -50.58 -0.60 4.06
C GLU A 163 -51.66 -1.12 5.01
N GLN A 164 -51.65 -0.70 6.28
CA GLN A 164 -52.70 -1.03 7.25
C GLN A 164 -54.09 -0.51 6.84
N GLN A 165 -54.15 0.59 6.08
CA GLN A 165 -55.39 1.12 5.51
C GLN A 165 -55.83 0.40 4.24
N GLY A 166 -55.10 -0.64 3.81
CA GLY A 166 -55.47 -1.47 2.67
C GLY A 166 -54.98 -0.95 1.29
N ILE A 167 -54.04 0.02 1.30
CA ILE A 167 -53.47 0.56 0.04
C ILE A 167 -52.33 -0.39 -0.41
N ALA A 168 -52.62 -1.25 -1.37
CA ALA A 168 -51.72 -2.30 -1.85
C ALA A 168 -50.42 -1.77 -2.48
N GLU A 169 -50.43 -0.55 -2.99
CA GLU A 169 -49.32 0.12 -3.64
C GLU A 169 -48.20 0.51 -2.64
N SER A 170 -48.49 0.55 -1.33
CA SER A 170 -47.50 0.87 -0.28
C SER A 170 -46.45 -0.23 -0.09
N LYS A 171 -46.81 -1.51 -0.24
CA LYS A 171 -45.92 -2.67 -0.01
C LYS A 171 -44.65 -2.67 -0.88
N PRO A 172 -44.72 -2.42 -2.21
CA PRO A 172 -43.50 -2.30 -3.02
C PRO A 172 -42.63 -1.11 -2.64
N LEU A 173 -43.25 -0.02 -2.16
CA LEU A 173 -42.52 1.17 -1.72
C LEU A 173 -41.79 0.96 -0.41
N ILE A 174 -42.39 0.26 0.55
CA ILE A 174 -41.73 -0.17 1.81
C ILE A 174 -40.48 -0.98 1.49
N SER A 175 -40.59 -2.00 0.62
CA SER A 175 -39.44 -2.80 0.21
C SER A 175 -38.30 -1.98 -0.42
N ARG A 176 -38.61 -0.92 -1.16
CA ARG A 176 -37.63 0.01 -1.74
C ARG A 176 -36.97 0.88 -0.70
N ILE A 177 -37.72 1.35 0.30
CA ILE A 177 -37.17 2.13 1.43
C ILE A 177 -36.25 1.26 2.28
N ASP A 178 -36.64 0.02 2.59
CA ASP A 178 -35.80 -0.93 3.33
C ASP A 178 -34.49 -1.22 2.59
N LEU A 179 -34.53 -1.37 1.28
CA LEU A 179 -33.33 -1.53 0.46
C LEU A 179 -32.42 -0.29 0.50
N LEU A 180 -32.99 0.92 0.47
CA LEU A 180 -32.21 2.16 0.57
C LEU A 180 -31.58 2.31 1.94
N MET A 181 -32.31 2.04 3.02
CA MET A 181 -31.78 2.07 4.39
C MET A 181 -30.63 1.08 4.56
N HIS A 182 -30.80 -0.15 4.11
CA HIS A 182 -29.75 -1.18 4.16
C HIS A 182 -28.50 -0.76 3.37
N THR A 183 -28.68 -0.18 2.19
CA THR A 183 -27.61 0.33 1.35
C THR A 183 -26.79 1.44 2.04
N ILE A 184 -27.48 2.38 2.69
CA ILE A 184 -26.84 3.45 3.47
C ILE A 184 -26.04 2.87 4.63
N GLU A 185 -26.58 1.89 5.35
CA GLU A 185 -25.89 1.22 6.46
C GLU A 185 -24.61 0.49 6.00
N GLN A 186 -24.67 -0.19 4.87
CA GLN A 186 -23.49 -0.85 4.28
C GLN A 186 -22.41 0.15 3.89
N LEU A 187 -22.78 1.30 3.27
CA LEU A 187 -21.83 2.36 2.92
C LEU A 187 -21.15 2.97 4.17
N LEU A 188 -21.93 3.17 5.23
CA LEU A 188 -21.40 3.64 6.51
C LEU A 188 -20.41 2.68 7.14
N MET A 189 -20.76 1.40 7.15
CA MET A 189 -19.90 0.36 7.70
C MET A 189 -18.55 0.33 6.97
N LEU A 190 -18.58 0.42 5.62
CA LEU A 190 -17.36 0.52 4.81
C LEU A 190 -16.54 1.78 5.09
N SER A 191 -17.20 2.93 5.25
CA SER A 191 -16.53 4.18 5.58
C SER A 191 -15.79 4.10 6.93
N ARG A 192 -16.43 3.51 7.95
CA ARG A 192 -15.83 3.33 9.28
C ARG A 192 -14.70 2.30 9.30
N ALA A 193 -14.87 1.22 8.58
CA ALA A 193 -13.91 0.13 8.56
C ALA A 193 -12.57 0.50 7.92
N GLY A 194 -12.57 1.37 6.91
CA GLY A 194 -11.32 1.92 6.36
C GLY A 194 -10.45 2.66 7.38
N GLN A 195 -11.02 3.07 8.54
CA GLN A 195 -10.27 3.73 9.62
C GLN A 195 -9.43 2.75 10.44
N ASN A 196 -9.97 1.58 10.76
CA ASN A 196 -9.28 0.55 11.55
C ASN A 196 -8.08 -0.02 10.76
N PHE A 197 -8.22 -0.12 9.45
CA PHE A 197 -7.12 -0.52 8.57
C PHE A 197 -5.99 0.52 8.49
N ALA A 198 -6.30 1.80 8.46
CA ALA A 198 -5.30 2.88 8.44
C ALA A 198 -4.53 3.01 9.76
N SER A 199 -5.07 2.52 10.87
CA SER A 199 -4.41 2.54 12.19
C SER A 199 -3.52 1.31 12.45
N GLY A 200 -3.46 0.34 11.55
CA GLY A 200 -2.65 -0.88 11.70
C GLY A 200 -3.12 -1.84 12.79
N LEU A 201 -4.33 -1.66 13.29
CA LEU A 201 -4.93 -2.50 14.33
C LEU A 201 -5.54 -3.77 13.70
N TYR A 202 -4.68 -4.65 13.20
CA TYR A 202 -5.10 -5.96 12.72
C TYR A 202 -5.19 -6.95 13.87
N GLN A 203 -6.32 -7.65 13.95
CA GLN A 203 -6.48 -8.79 14.86
C GLN A 203 -6.38 -10.09 14.07
N THR A 204 -5.65 -11.05 14.62
CA THR A 204 -5.68 -12.41 14.08
C THR A 204 -6.97 -13.08 14.54
N PHE A 205 -7.72 -13.66 13.61
CA PHE A 205 -8.97 -14.32 13.89
C PHE A 205 -9.11 -15.61 13.05
N ASP A 206 -9.99 -16.49 13.51
CA ASP A 206 -10.38 -17.70 12.80
C ASP A 206 -11.60 -17.43 11.90
N TRP A 207 -11.53 -17.85 10.63
CA TRP A 207 -12.60 -17.62 9.66
C TRP A 207 -13.90 -18.34 10.03
N ILE A 208 -13.79 -19.56 10.53
CA ILE A 208 -14.98 -20.36 10.85
C ILE A 208 -15.67 -19.75 12.06
N GLU A 209 -14.93 -19.54 13.15
CA GLU A 209 -15.49 -19.06 14.40
C GLU A 209 -15.97 -17.60 14.33
N ASN A 210 -15.18 -16.73 13.71
CA ASN A 210 -15.43 -15.29 13.77
C ASN A 210 -16.18 -14.74 12.55
N VAL A 211 -16.20 -15.45 11.41
CA VAL A 211 -16.87 -14.97 10.18
C VAL A 211 -18.03 -15.86 9.79
N VAL A 212 -17.85 -17.17 9.70
CA VAL A 212 -18.87 -18.07 9.17
C VAL A 212 -19.96 -18.36 10.22
N GLN A 213 -19.59 -18.82 11.41
CA GLN A 213 -20.53 -19.24 12.47
C GLN A 213 -21.57 -18.17 12.82
N PRO A 214 -21.21 -16.87 12.97
CA PRO A 214 -22.18 -15.84 13.32
C PRO A 214 -23.23 -15.56 12.24
N LEU A 215 -22.98 -15.96 10.98
CA LEU A 215 -23.88 -15.73 9.84
C LEU A 215 -24.58 -17.00 9.36
N LYS A 216 -24.13 -18.15 9.78
CA LYS A 216 -24.53 -19.44 9.21
C LYS A 216 -26.03 -19.66 9.27
N GLU A 217 -26.62 -19.52 10.44
CA GLU A 217 -28.06 -19.73 10.68
C GLU A 217 -28.91 -18.75 9.86
N GLU A 218 -28.54 -17.46 9.88
CA GLU A 218 -29.25 -16.40 9.12
C GLU A 218 -29.22 -16.68 7.62
N LEU A 219 -28.07 -17.06 7.07
CA LEU A 219 -27.90 -17.33 5.65
C LEU A 219 -28.62 -18.60 5.19
N GLU A 220 -28.61 -19.65 6.04
CA GLU A 220 -29.37 -20.88 5.78
C GLU A 220 -30.86 -20.60 5.75
N GLU A 221 -31.38 -19.84 6.72
CA GLU A 221 -32.79 -19.45 6.78
C GLU A 221 -33.20 -18.60 5.56
N MET A 222 -32.36 -17.62 5.17
CA MET A 222 -32.60 -16.82 3.97
C MET A 222 -32.69 -17.70 2.71
N CYS A 223 -31.79 -18.65 2.52
CA CYS A 223 -31.79 -19.54 1.38
C CYS A 223 -33.03 -20.48 1.40
N ALA A 224 -33.40 -20.98 2.58
CA ALA A 224 -34.57 -21.87 2.76
C ALA A 224 -35.89 -21.21 2.34
N GLN A 225 -36.05 -19.87 2.46
CA GLN A 225 -37.23 -19.12 2.00
C GLN A 225 -37.51 -19.30 0.50
N ARG A 226 -36.47 -19.58 -0.30
CA ARG A 226 -36.61 -19.90 -1.73
C ARG A 226 -36.33 -21.37 -2.05
N GLN A 227 -36.40 -22.27 -1.05
CA GLN A 227 -36.11 -23.70 -1.18
C GLN A 227 -34.69 -23.97 -1.72
N GLN A 228 -33.76 -23.02 -1.58
CA GLN A 228 -32.37 -23.16 -1.99
C GLN A 228 -31.59 -23.88 -0.90
N ASN A 229 -30.65 -24.72 -1.31
CA ASN A 229 -29.78 -25.47 -0.37
C ASN A 229 -28.42 -24.79 -0.25
N LEU A 230 -28.06 -24.31 0.94
CA LEU A 230 -26.75 -23.70 1.23
C LEU A 230 -25.79 -24.77 1.77
N CYS A 231 -24.76 -25.10 0.98
CA CYS A 231 -23.75 -26.10 1.33
C CYS A 231 -22.46 -25.42 1.76
N TRP A 232 -21.89 -25.86 2.89
CA TRP A 232 -20.66 -25.38 3.46
C TRP A 232 -19.53 -26.40 3.32
N GLU A 233 -18.43 -26.01 2.65
CA GLU A 233 -17.18 -26.76 2.55
C GLU A 233 -16.09 -25.98 3.29
N LEU A 234 -15.94 -26.20 4.58
CA LEU A 234 -15.06 -25.44 5.47
C LEU A 234 -13.84 -26.30 5.81
N LEU A 235 -12.66 -25.86 5.41
CA LEU A 235 -11.39 -26.45 5.85
C LEU A 235 -10.98 -25.80 7.19
N SER A 236 -10.50 -26.60 8.14
CA SER A 236 -9.97 -26.13 9.41
C SER A 236 -8.68 -25.30 9.21
N ASP A 237 -8.38 -24.39 10.14
CA ASP A 237 -7.14 -23.60 10.29
C ASP A 237 -6.95 -22.40 9.33
N ALA A 238 -8.02 -21.80 8.82
CA ALA A 238 -7.93 -20.55 8.08
C ALA A 238 -7.84 -19.34 9.03
N GLN A 239 -6.63 -19.04 9.52
CA GLN A 239 -6.37 -17.83 10.28
C GLN A 239 -5.94 -16.68 9.37
N THR A 240 -6.46 -15.49 9.64
CA THR A 240 -6.17 -14.29 8.86
C THR A 240 -6.05 -13.08 9.79
N GLN A 241 -5.25 -12.09 9.39
CA GLN A 241 -5.22 -10.78 10.04
C GLN A 241 -6.16 -9.82 9.31
N GLY A 242 -7.03 -9.13 10.06
CA GLY A 242 -7.96 -8.20 9.44
C GLY A 242 -9.11 -7.80 10.37
N ASP A 243 -10.24 -7.42 9.75
CA ASP A 243 -11.50 -7.09 10.44
C ASP A 243 -12.56 -8.16 10.13
N ALA A 244 -12.85 -9.01 11.11
CA ALA A 244 -13.86 -10.07 10.99
C ALA A 244 -15.25 -9.52 10.65
N THR A 245 -15.60 -8.30 11.08
CA THR A 245 -16.91 -7.67 10.79
C THR A 245 -17.04 -7.35 9.31
N LEU A 246 -15.98 -6.86 8.69
CA LEU A 246 -15.96 -6.62 7.26
C LEU A 246 -16.03 -7.90 6.44
N LEU A 247 -15.31 -8.93 6.87
CA LEU A 247 -15.34 -10.21 6.18
C LEU A 247 -16.70 -10.91 6.34
N ARG A 248 -17.41 -10.73 7.47
CA ARG A 248 -18.83 -11.11 7.58
C ARG A 248 -19.69 -10.38 6.55
N LEU A 249 -19.50 -9.07 6.41
CA LEU A 249 -20.22 -8.29 5.40
C LEU A 249 -19.91 -8.76 3.98
N MET A 250 -18.66 -9.11 3.68
CA MET A 250 -18.24 -9.70 2.40
C MET A 250 -18.97 -11.01 2.13
N LEU A 251 -18.91 -11.97 3.06
CA LEU A 251 -19.56 -13.27 2.94
C LEU A 251 -21.06 -13.13 2.74
N ARG A 252 -21.71 -12.30 3.56
CA ARG A 252 -23.14 -11.99 3.43
C ARG A 252 -23.50 -11.47 2.04
N ASN A 253 -22.79 -10.46 1.53
CA ASN A 253 -23.05 -9.89 0.19
C ASN A 253 -22.86 -10.92 -0.94
N LEU A 254 -21.87 -11.80 -0.83
CA LEU A 254 -21.64 -12.86 -1.81
C LEU A 254 -22.79 -13.88 -1.81
N VAL A 255 -23.24 -14.32 -0.63
CA VAL A 255 -24.33 -15.29 -0.51
C VAL A 255 -25.67 -14.65 -0.89
N GLU A 256 -25.94 -13.39 -0.50
CA GLU A 256 -27.13 -12.64 -0.93
C GLU A 256 -27.20 -12.50 -2.47
N ASN A 257 -26.06 -12.25 -3.12
CA ASN A 257 -26.01 -12.23 -4.58
C ASN A 257 -26.32 -13.60 -5.18
N ALA A 258 -25.69 -14.66 -4.68
CA ALA A 258 -25.96 -16.02 -5.11
C ALA A 258 -27.44 -16.41 -4.93
N HIS A 259 -28.03 -16.11 -3.76
CA HIS A 259 -29.45 -16.32 -3.45
C HIS A 259 -30.37 -15.59 -4.44
N ARG A 260 -30.06 -14.36 -4.77
CA ARG A 260 -30.87 -13.50 -5.64
C ARG A 260 -30.91 -13.97 -7.08
N TYR A 261 -29.74 -14.34 -7.62
CA TYR A 261 -29.60 -14.68 -9.04
C TYR A 261 -29.82 -16.16 -9.35
N SER A 262 -29.83 -17.01 -8.35
CA SER A 262 -30.09 -18.43 -8.52
C SER A 262 -31.60 -18.75 -8.61
N PRO A 263 -31.95 -19.78 -9.34
CA PRO A 263 -33.36 -20.29 -9.38
C PRO A 263 -33.85 -20.77 -8.00
N VAL A 264 -35.14 -20.89 -7.86
CA VAL A 264 -35.77 -21.56 -6.70
C VAL A 264 -35.37 -23.03 -6.73
N GLY A 265 -35.05 -23.60 -5.57
CA GLY A 265 -34.64 -25.00 -5.43
C GLY A 265 -33.20 -25.31 -5.84
N SER A 266 -32.41 -24.30 -6.20
CA SER A 266 -31.00 -24.46 -6.59
C SER A 266 -30.06 -24.64 -5.40
N GLN A 267 -28.82 -25.01 -5.69
CA GLN A 267 -27.75 -25.15 -4.70
C GLN A 267 -26.81 -23.96 -4.73
N ILE A 268 -26.48 -23.43 -3.56
CA ILE A 268 -25.43 -22.44 -3.34
C ILE A 268 -24.35 -23.10 -2.50
N SER A 269 -23.09 -23.01 -2.91
CA SER A 269 -21.95 -23.60 -2.19
C SER A 269 -20.99 -22.52 -1.72
N VAL A 270 -20.67 -22.54 -0.43
CA VAL A 270 -19.65 -21.70 0.19
C VAL A 270 -18.47 -22.58 0.55
N LYS A 271 -17.30 -22.29 -0.06
CA LYS A 271 -16.08 -23.02 0.19
C LYS A 271 -15.03 -22.09 0.77
N LEU A 272 -14.40 -22.54 1.86
CA LEU A 272 -13.28 -21.89 2.49
C LEU A 272 -12.07 -22.81 2.43
N SER A 273 -10.97 -22.35 1.81
CA SER A 273 -9.73 -23.12 1.68
C SER A 273 -8.54 -22.25 2.07
N SER A 274 -7.56 -22.88 2.74
CA SER A 274 -6.27 -22.26 3.00
C SER A 274 -5.37 -22.49 1.79
N GLU A 275 -4.76 -21.41 1.28
CA GLU A 275 -3.75 -21.44 0.23
C GLU A 275 -2.38 -21.01 0.80
N ALA A 276 -1.30 -21.24 0.05
CA ALA A 276 0.09 -21.11 0.53
C ALA A 276 0.44 -19.77 1.22
N GLN A 277 -0.31 -18.71 0.97
CA GLN A 277 -0.07 -17.37 1.54
C GLN A 277 -1.36 -16.66 1.96
N GLY A 278 -2.48 -17.34 2.06
CA GLY A 278 -3.75 -16.72 2.38
C GLY A 278 -4.93 -17.68 2.46
N THR A 279 -6.11 -17.09 2.57
CA THR A 279 -7.39 -17.80 2.63
C THR A 279 -8.21 -17.47 1.37
N LEU A 280 -8.75 -18.48 0.73
CA LEU A 280 -9.65 -18.36 -0.41
C LEU A 280 -11.07 -18.65 0.01
N LEU A 281 -11.92 -17.65 -0.02
CA LEU A 281 -13.37 -17.76 0.11
C LEU A 281 -13.99 -17.85 -1.27
N GLN A 282 -14.76 -18.89 -1.55
CA GLN A 282 -15.49 -19.09 -2.80
C GLN A 282 -16.98 -19.22 -2.51
N VAL A 283 -17.79 -18.51 -3.29
CA VAL A 283 -19.25 -18.69 -3.31
C VAL A 283 -19.64 -19.04 -4.74
N MET A 284 -20.30 -20.18 -4.89
CA MET A 284 -20.73 -20.71 -6.18
C MET A 284 -22.26 -20.83 -6.21
N ASP A 285 -22.86 -20.35 -7.29
CA ASP A 285 -24.31 -20.39 -7.51
C ASP A 285 -24.68 -21.20 -8.76
N GLU A 286 -25.97 -21.36 -9.01
CA GLU A 286 -26.55 -21.98 -10.19
C GLU A 286 -27.38 -20.98 -11.01
N GLY A 287 -27.01 -19.71 -10.97
CA GLY A 287 -27.65 -18.64 -11.72
C GLY A 287 -27.28 -18.63 -13.23
N PRO A 288 -27.62 -17.56 -13.94
CA PRO A 288 -27.34 -17.45 -15.38
C PRO A 288 -25.87 -17.21 -15.70
N GLY A 289 -25.02 -16.98 -14.69
CA GLY A 289 -23.62 -16.54 -14.88
C GLY A 289 -23.53 -15.09 -15.37
N ILE A 290 -22.34 -14.70 -15.86
CA ILE A 290 -22.04 -13.35 -16.37
C ILE A 290 -21.51 -13.43 -17.82
N LYS A 291 -21.81 -12.41 -18.63
CA LYS A 291 -21.17 -12.25 -19.92
C LYS A 291 -19.71 -11.81 -19.70
N GLN A 292 -18.78 -12.50 -20.34
CA GLN A 292 -17.34 -12.32 -20.15
C GLN A 292 -16.88 -10.88 -20.43
N GLU A 293 -17.52 -10.20 -21.38
CA GLU A 293 -17.30 -8.79 -21.72
C GLU A 293 -17.72 -7.82 -20.59
N GLN A 294 -18.63 -8.25 -19.73
CA GLN A 294 -19.18 -7.44 -18.63
C GLN A 294 -18.48 -7.69 -17.28
N ALA A 295 -17.62 -8.69 -17.18
CA ALA A 295 -16.93 -9.03 -15.92
C ALA A 295 -16.14 -7.84 -15.35
N GLY A 296 -15.47 -7.05 -16.20
CA GLY A 296 -14.76 -5.83 -15.80
C GLY A 296 -15.69 -4.66 -15.47
N GLU A 297 -16.90 -4.62 -16.03
CA GLU A 297 -17.88 -3.56 -15.77
C GLU A 297 -18.68 -3.79 -14.49
N LEU A 298 -18.85 -5.04 -14.06
CA LEU A 298 -19.56 -5.40 -12.83
C LEU A 298 -18.81 -4.96 -11.57
N THR A 299 -17.54 -4.66 -11.71
CA THR A 299 -16.69 -4.09 -10.64
C THR A 299 -16.89 -2.57 -10.48
N GLN A 300 -17.67 -1.91 -11.36
CA GLN A 300 -17.97 -0.48 -11.23
C GLN A 300 -19.23 -0.25 -10.37
N ALA A 301 -19.20 0.79 -9.52
CA ALA A 301 -20.29 1.12 -8.62
C ALA A 301 -21.58 1.43 -9.38
N PHE A 302 -22.73 0.99 -8.84
CA PHE A 302 -24.07 1.22 -9.36
C PHE A 302 -24.41 0.56 -10.71
N ARG A 303 -23.56 -0.32 -11.27
CA ARG A 303 -23.92 -1.10 -12.46
C ARG A 303 -24.65 -2.39 -12.08
N ARG A 304 -25.72 -2.70 -12.77
CA ARG A 304 -26.56 -3.91 -12.61
C ARG A 304 -26.54 -4.70 -13.90
N MET A 305 -26.47 -6.03 -13.81
CA MET A 305 -26.59 -6.90 -14.98
C MET A 305 -28.00 -6.96 -15.55
N ASP A 306 -29.04 -6.97 -14.68
CA ASP A 306 -30.41 -7.07 -15.08
C ASP A 306 -31.31 -6.31 -14.11
N GLN A 307 -32.21 -5.49 -14.66
CA GLN A 307 -33.19 -4.70 -13.89
C GLN A 307 -34.33 -5.57 -13.33
N ARG A 308 -34.46 -6.81 -13.79
CA ARG A 308 -35.50 -7.75 -13.33
C ARG A 308 -35.26 -8.27 -11.92
N TYR A 309 -34.03 -8.32 -11.46
CA TYR A 309 -33.68 -8.75 -10.12
C TYR A 309 -33.43 -7.52 -9.24
N GLY A 310 -34.31 -7.22 -8.29
CA GLY A 310 -34.20 -6.10 -7.36
C GLY A 310 -32.87 -6.10 -6.61
N GLY A 311 -32.30 -4.92 -6.35
CA GLY A 311 -31.07 -4.78 -5.58
C GLY A 311 -30.39 -3.43 -5.79
N SER A 312 -29.51 -2.99 -4.88
CA SER A 312 -28.82 -1.69 -4.97
C SER A 312 -27.72 -1.61 -6.04
N GLY A 313 -27.21 -2.75 -6.52
CA GLY A 313 -26.03 -2.81 -7.39
C GLY A 313 -24.71 -2.50 -6.67
N LEU A 314 -24.72 -2.42 -5.34
CA LEU A 314 -23.56 -2.07 -4.52
C LEU A 314 -22.87 -3.29 -3.89
N GLY A 315 -23.54 -4.46 -3.80
CA GLY A 315 -23.01 -5.62 -3.08
C GLY A 315 -21.61 -6.05 -3.54
N LEU A 316 -21.38 -6.19 -4.85
CA LEU A 316 -20.07 -6.56 -5.39
C LEU A 316 -19.02 -5.46 -5.18
N ASN A 317 -19.40 -4.18 -5.23
CA ASN A 317 -18.47 -3.09 -4.91
C ASN A 317 -18.04 -3.11 -3.45
N ILE A 318 -18.96 -3.45 -2.55
CA ILE A 318 -18.65 -3.66 -1.14
C ILE A 318 -17.63 -4.78 -0.98
N VAL A 319 -17.86 -5.91 -1.65
CA VAL A 319 -16.94 -7.05 -1.65
C VAL A 319 -15.55 -6.67 -2.16
N ILE A 320 -15.47 -5.96 -3.28
CA ILE A 320 -14.21 -5.48 -3.86
C ILE A 320 -13.49 -4.56 -2.87
N ARG A 321 -14.20 -3.61 -2.29
CA ARG A 321 -13.60 -2.65 -1.35
C ARG A 321 -13.08 -3.34 -0.09
N ILE A 322 -13.82 -4.31 0.44
CA ILE A 322 -13.38 -5.11 1.58
C ILE A 322 -12.15 -5.95 1.20
N ALA A 323 -12.14 -6.60 0.03
CA ALA A 323 -10.99 -7.34 -0.45
C ALA A 323 -9.75 -6.44 -0.57
N GLN A 324 -9.89 -5.24 -1.18
CA GLN A 324 -8.80 -4.26 -1.30
C GLN A 324 -8.26 -3.80 0.07
N LEU A 325 -9.15 -3.51 1.04
CA LEU A 325 -8.75 -3.16 2.40
C LEU A 325 -7.89 -4.25 3.04
N HIS A 326 -8.20 -5.52 2.79
CA HIS A 326 -7.44 -6.68 3.25
C HIS A 326 -6.28 -7.06 2.31
N GLN A 327 -5.89 -6.21 1.35
CA GLN A 327 -4.84 -6.48 0.35
C GLN A 327 -5.13 -7.75 -0.48
N GLY A 328 -6.37 -8.15 -0.55
CA GLY A 328 -6.88 -9.29 -1.29
C GLY A 328 -7.42 -8.89 -2.67
N ARG A 329 -8.06 -9.85 -3.32
CA ARG A 329 -8.67 -9.67 -4.64
C ARG A 329 -9.96 -10.47 -4.80
N LEU A 330 -10.90 -9.92 -5.58
CA LEU A 330 -12.11 -10.60 -6.04
C LEU A 330 -11.93 -11.05 -7.49
N THR A 331 -12.26 -12.30 -7.78
CA THR A 331 -12.34 -12.85 -9.14
C THR A 331 -13.75 -13.40 -9.38
N LEU A 332 -14.32 -13.11 -10.54
CA LEU A 332 -15.65 -13.57 -10.94
C LEU A 332 -15.52 -14.40 -12.22
N GLU A 333 -15.93 -15.66 -12.18
CA GLU A 333 -15.85 -16.60 -13.29
C GLU A 333 -17.13 -17.38 -13.44
N ASN A 334 -17.54 -17.67 -14.70
CA ASN A 334 -18.61 -18.62 -14.92
C ASN A 334 -18.15 -20.02 -14.55
N ARG A 335 -19.04 -20.80 -13.98
CA ARG A 335 -18.77 -22.21 -13.68
C ARG A 335 -18.57 -23.00 -14.97
N SER A 336 -17.61 -23.94 -14.93
CA SER A 336 -17.33 -24.82 -16.07
C SER A 336 -18.14 -26.11 -16.06
N ASP A 337 -18.66 -26.51 -14.89
CA ASP A 337 -19.38 -27.75 -14.65
C ASP A 337 -20.90 -27.64 -14.90
N ARG A 338 -21.45 -26.44 -14.72
CA ARG A 338 -22.87 -26.15 -14.92
C ARG A 338 -23.09 -24.64 -15.07
N SER A 339 -24.34 -24.22 -15.37
CA SER A 339 -24.68 -22.80 -15.34
C SER A 339 -24.50 -22.25 -13.95
N GLY A 340 -23.93 -21.03 -13.82
CA GLY A 340 -23.71 -20.36 -12.54
C GLY A 340 -22.47 -19.48 -12.54
N LEU A 341 -22.35 -18.70 -11.47
CA LEU A 341 -21.20 -17.87 -11.19
C LEU A 341 -20.37 -18.46 -10.05
N ARG A 342 -19.06 -18.31 -10.15
CA ARG A 342 -18.09 -18.55 -9.09
C ARG A 342 -17.46 -17.22 -8.71
N ALA A 343 -17.75 -16.74 -7.52
CA ALA A 343 -17.12 -15.57 -6.93
C ALA A 343 -16.02 -16.03 -5.96
N GLN A 344 -14.79 -15.58 -6.17
CA GLN A 344 -13.62 -16.00 -5.40
C GLN A 344 -12.96 -14.77 -4.78
N CYS A 345 -12.87 -14.73 -3.45
CA CYS A 345 -12.13 -13.73 -2.71
C CYS A 345 -10.90 -14.36 -2.09
N TRP A 346 -9.73 -13.95 -2.52
CA TRP A 346 -8.46 -14.31 -1.91
C TRP A 346 -8.03 -13.21 -0.94
N ILE A 347 -7.69 -13.58 0.30
CA ILE A 347 -7.24 -12.69 1.38
C ILE A 347 -5.91 -13.21 1.90
N PRO A 348 -4.83 -12.41 2.00
CA PRO A 348 -3.54 -12.85 2.52
C PRO A 348 -3.65 -13.25 4.01
N ALA A 349 -2.85 -14.24 4.43
CA ALA A 349 -2.80 -14.68 5.84
C ALA A 349 -2.24 -13.61 6.77
N THR A 350 -1.26 -12.85 6.27
CA THR A 350 -0.66 -11.69 6.96
C THR A 350 -0.71 -10.49 6.03
N THR A 351 -1.24 -9.38 6.49
CA THR A 351 -1.10 -8.10 5.78
C THR A 351 0.34 -7.63 5.99
N HIS A 352 1.15 -7.65 4.94
CA HIS A 352 2.46 -7.01 4.99
C HIS A 352 2.26 -5.51 5.19
N SER A 353 2.64 -5.01 6.37
CA SER A 353 2.68 -3.60 6.73
C SER A 353 3.80 -2.86 5.99
#